data_b67c0b2cc672210b438327bc91b1fbd0
#
_entry.id   b67c0b2cc672210b438327bc91b1fbd0
#
_cell.length_a   1.000
_cell.length_b   1.000
_cell.length_c   1.000
_cell.angle_alpha   90.00
_cell.angle_beta   90.00
_cell.angle_gamma   90.00
#
_symmetry.space_group_name_H-M   'P 1'
#
loop_
_entity.id
_entity.type
_entity.pdbx_description
1 polymer ?
#
loop_
_entity_poly.entity_id
_entity_poly.type
_entity_poly.pdbx_seq_one_letter_code
_entity_poly.pdbx_strand_id
1 'polypeptide(L)'
;GDEGANFLKNRQQMKMSELDEQLAEYIAEWRKQRSKEEDELKKLKEKQAKRKILRAEEEKKLTEQKRAEEDRKLREESERKQKEQEEKRRRLEEAEKKRQSMMKGSSVSTKDSNHDFHE
;
A
#
# COMPACT_ATOMS: atom_id res chain seq x y z
N GLY A 1 -43.65 42.15 63.87
CA GLY A 1 -42.41 42.74 64.29
C GLY A 1 -41.20 42.12 63.64
N ASP A 2 -40.13 42.28 64.31
CA ASP A 2 -38.78 41.87 63.86
C ASP A 2 -38.62 40.33 63.69
N GLU A 3 -39.36 39.54 64.45
CA GLU A 3 -39.37 38.06 64.38
C GLU A 3 -39.94 37.54 63.07
N GLY A 4 -41.00 38.15 62.56
CA GLY A 4 -41.59 37.77 61.27
C GLY A 4 -40.73 38.18 60.12
N ALA A 5 -40.06 39.30 60.16
CA ALA A 5 -39.13 39.76 59.17
C ALA A 5 -37.87 38.84 59.12
N ASN A 6 -37.38 38.45 60.31
CA ASN A 6 -36.26 37.53 60.42
C ASN A 6 -36.60 36.13 59.90
N PHE A 7 -37.80 35.67 60.20
CA PHE A 7 -38.27 34.34 59.66
C PHE A 7 -38.35 34.36 58.14
N LEU A 8 -38.88 35.41 57.55
CA LEU A 8 -38.94 35.50 56.06
C LEU A 8 -37.57 35.63 55.44
N LYS A 9 -36.68 36.35 56.07
CA LYS A 9 -35.30 36.49 55.64
C LYS A 9 -34.53 35.21 55.69
N ASN A 10 -34.66 34.42 56.76
CA ASN A 10 -34.07 33.09 56.90
C ASN A 10 -34.62 32.12 55.87
N ARG A 11 -35.93 32.21 55.63
CA ARG A 11 -36.56 31.36 54.62
C ARG A 11 -36.08 31.63 53.19
N GLN A 12 -35.88 32.91 52.87
CA GLN A 12 -35.31 33.33 51.59
C GLN A 12 -33.86 32.90 51.45
N GLN A 13 -33.05 33.00 52.49
CA GLN A 13 -31.67 32.57 52.53
C GLN A 13 -31.57 31.03 52.35
N MET A 14 -32.45 30.27 53.01
CA MET A 14 -32.51 28.83 52.83
C MET A 14 -32.86 28.43 51.40
N LYS A 15 -33.83 29.08 50.78
CA LYS A 15 -34.20 28.86 49.39
C LYS A 15 -33.05 29.19 48.42
N MET A 16 -32.36 30.29 48.66
CA MET A 16 -31.20 30.66 47.85
C MET A 16 -30.06 29.67 48.01
N SER A 17 -29.82 29.19 49.24
CA SER A 17 -28.81 28.19 49.52
C SER A 17 -29.13 26.84 48.81
N GLU A 18 -30.39 26.41 48.82
CA GLU A 18 -30.84 25.23 48.10
C GLU A 18 -30.68 25.35 46.58
N LEU A 19 -31.00 26.52 46.02
CA LEU A 19 -30.81 26.82 44.61
C LEU A 19 -29.32 26.80 44.21
N ASP A 20 -28.47 27.39 45.05
CA ASP A 20 -27.03 27.40 44.85
C ASP A 20 -26.45 26.00 44.90
N GLU A 21 -26.90 25.15 45.83
CA GLU A 21 -26.51 23.74 45.88
C GLU A 21 -26.95 22.97 44.64
N GLN A 22 -28.19 23.15 44.20
CA GLN A 22 -28.70 22.52 42.96
C GLN A 22 -27.92 22.96 41.72
N LEU A 23 -27.60 24.23 41.65
CA LEU A 23 -26.80 24.78 40.57
C LEU A 23 -25.38 24.24 40.61
N ALA A 24 -24.77 24.13 41.78
CA ALA A 24 -23.44 23.56 41.95
C ALA A 24 -23.40 22.06 41.54
N GLU A 25 -24.43 21.28 41.91
CA GLU A 25 -24.59 19.90 41.51
C GLU A 25 -24.75 19.78 39.99
N TYR A 26 -25.56 20.64 39.39
CA TYR A 26 -25.74 20.67 37.93
C TYR A 26 -24.44 20.99 37.20
N ILE A 27 -23.69 21.97 37.65
CA ILE A 27 -22.40 22.34 37.10
C ILE A 27 -21.38 21.20 37.25
N ALA A 28 -21.36 20.54 38.42
CA ALA A 28 -20.49 19.40 38.67
C ALA A 28 -20.79 18.23 37.75
N GLU A 29 -22.07 17.90 37.56
CA GLU A 29 -22.52 16.86 36.60
C GLU A 29 -22.16 17.23 35.17
N TRP A 30 -22.39 18.46 34.77
CA TRP A 30 -22.04 18.94 33.44
C TRP A 30 -20.54 18.82 33.16
N ARG A 31 -19.71 19.24 34.12
CA ARG A 31 -18.24 19.14 34.02
C ARG A 31 -17.78 17.68 33.92
N LYS A 32 -18.38 16.83 34.71
CA LYS A 32 -18.10 15.40 34.72
C LYS A 32 -18.41 14.77 33.35
N GLN A 33 -19.57 15.11 32.81
CA GLN A 33 -20.01 14.60 31.50
C GLN A 33 -19.15 15.17 30.38
N ARG A 34 -18.80 16.43 30.46
CA ARG A 34 -17.89 17.09 29.51
C ARG A 34 -16.51 16.45 29.51
N SER A 35 -15.97 16.14 30.65
CA SER A 35 -14.70 15.45 30.79
C SER A 35 -14.74 14.05 30.19
N LYS A 36 -15.81 13.31 30.40
CA LYS A 36 -16.03 11.99 29.77
C LYS A 36 -16.07 12.08 28.24
N GLU A 37 -16.81 13.02 27.71
CA GLU A 37 -16.92 13.25 26.27
C GLU A 37 -15.58 13.63 25.65
N GLU A 38 -14.81 14.49 26.33
CA GLU A 38 -13.48 14.86 25.89
C GLU A 38 -12.51 13.69 25.89
N ASP A 39 -12.56 12.84 26.91
CA ASP A 39 -11.75 11.61 26.97
C ASP A 39 -12.13 10.61 25.86
N GLU A 40 -13.41 10.42 25.63
CA GLU A 40 -13.90 9.58 24.54
C GLU A 40 -13.50 10.11 23.17
N LEU A 41 -13.61 11.41 22.97
CA LEU A 41 -13.19 12.06 21.73
C LEU A 41 -11.69 11.91 21.49
N LYS A 42 -10.91 12.06 22.54
CA LYS A 42 -9.45 11.86 22.50
C LYS A 42 -9.09 10.43 22.11
N LYS A 43 -9.77 9.45 22.71
CA LYS A 43 -9.60 8.02 22.36
C LYS A 43 -9.96 7.72 20.91
N LEU A 44 -11.06 8.30 20.43
CA LEU A 44 -11.47 8.15 19.03
C LEU A 44 -10.46 8.75 18.06
N LYS A 45 -9.94 9.94 18.38
CA LYS A 45 -8.89 10.59 17.58
C LYS A 45 -7.61 9.77 17.54
N GLU A 46 -7.22 9.19 18.68
CA GLU A 46 -6.05 8.29 18.75
C GLU A 46 -6.24 7.03 17.91
N LYS A 47 -7.42 6.42 17.98
CA LYS A 47 -7.77 5.27 17.13
C LYS A 47 -7.75 5.61 15.65
N GLN A 48 -8.30 6.77 15.27
CA GLN A 48 -8.27 7.22 13.87
C GLN A 48 -6.86 7.48 13.38
N ALA A 49 -6.01 8.09 14.22
CA ALA A 49 -4.61 8.32 13.89
C ALA A 49 -3.85 7.01 13.69
N LYS A 50 -4.04 6.03 14.56
CA LYS A 50 -3.46 4.69 14.43
C LYS A 50 -3.93 3.97 13.17
N ARG A 51 -5.23 4.04 12.86
CA ARG A 51 -5.79 3.45 11.63
C ARG A 51 -5.20 4.08 10.37
N LYS A 52 -5.01 5.40 10.35
CA LYS A 52 -4.38 6.09 9.23
C LYS A 52 -2.95 5.63 9.01
N ILE A 53 -2.19 5.49 10.09
CA ILE A 53 -0.80 5.00 10.02
C ILE A 53 -0.77 3.57 9.48
N LEU A 54 -1.61 2.68 10.01
CA LEU A 54 -1.71 1.30 9.56
C LEU A 54 -2.10 1.19 8.08
N ARG A 55 -3.07 1.98 7.64
CA ARG A 55 -3.47 2.04 6.23
C ARG A 55 -2.35 2.51 5.33
N ALA A 56 -1.64 3.55 5.76
CA ALA A 56 -0.51 4.08 5.00
C ALA A 56 0.62 3.04 4.87
N GLU A 57 0.90 2.30 5.93
CA GLU A 57 1.88 1.20 5.92
C GLU A 57 1.44 0.04 5.02
N GLU A 58 0.17 -0.35 5.09
CA GLU A 58 -0.40 -1.39 4.22
C GLU A 58 -0.37 -0.99 2.75
N GLU A 59 -0.77 0.24 2.43
CA GLU A 59 -0.71 0.78 1.07
C GLU A 59 0.71 0.81 0.54
N LYS A 60 1.66 1.21 1.38
CA LYS A 60 3.08 1.23 1.03
C LYS A 60 3.60 -0.18 0.73
N LYS A 61 3.29 -1.14 1.58
CA LYS A 61 3.64 -2.56 1.36
C LYS A 61 3.03 -3.10 0.08
N LEU A 62 1.76 -2.81 -0.15
CA LEU A 62 1.05 -3.26 -1.35
C LEU A 62 1.66 -2.66 -2.61
N THR A 63 2.00 -1.40 -2.58
CA THR A 63 2.66 -0.69 -3.69
C THR A 63 4.04 -1.27 -3.96
N GLU A 64 4.82 -1.55 -2.92
CA GLU A 64 6.14 -2.18 -3.04
C GLU A 64 6.05 -3.60 -3.60
N GLN A 65 5.07 -4.39 -3.15
CA GLN A 65 4.83 -5.74 -3.68
C GLN A 65 4.44 -5.72 -5.15
N LYS A 66 3.54 -4.82 -5.54
CA LYS A 66 3.13 -4.65 -6.95
C LYS A 66 4.32 -4.27 -7.83
N ARG A 67 5.13 -3.33 -7.34
CA ARG A 67 6.31 -2.87 -8.06
C ARG A 67 7.35 -3.98 -8.22
N ALA A 68 7.60 -4.74 -7.16
CA ALA A 68 8.49 -5.89 -7.19
C ALA A 68 8.00 -6.97 -8.15
N GLU A 69 6.69 -7.23 -8.18
CA GLU A 69 6.08 -8.19 -9.08
C GLU A 69 6.14 -7.75 -10.54
N GLU A 70 5.87 -6.49 -10.82
CA GLU A 70 6.03 -5.91 -12.16
C GLU A 70 7.48 -5.96 -12.64
N ASP A 71 8.44 -5.60 -11.79
CA ASP A 71 9.86 -5.68 -12.10
C ASP A 71 10.29 -7.12 -12.37
N ARG A 72 9.78 -8.07 -11.59
CA ARG A 72 10.05 -9.50 -11.81
C ARG A 72 9.50 -9.96 -13.16
N LYS A 73 8.27 -9.62 -13.50
CA LYS A 73 7.64 -9.95 -14.78
C LYS A 73 8.41 -9.35 -15.96
N LEU A 74 8.83 -8.11 -15.83
CA LEU A 74 9.64 -7.43 -16.85
C LEU A 74 10.99 -8.12 -17.06
N ARG A 75 11.66 -8.54 -15.97
CA ARG A 75 12.91 -9.30 -16.05
C ARG A 75 12.72 -10.66 -16.72
N GLU A 76 11.70 -11.39 -16.31
CA GLU A 76 11.38 -12.70 -16.89
C GLU A 76 11.07 -12.58 -18.39
N GLU A 77 10.32 -11.57 -18.78
CA GLU A 77 10.01 -11.31 -20.17
C GLU A 77 11.24 -10.90 -20.97
N SER A 78 12.10 -10.05 -20.40
CA SER A 78 13.36 -9.66 -21.02
C SER A 78 14.32 -10.85 -21.19
N GLU A 79 14.46 -11.69 -20.17
CA GLU A 79 15.26 -12.91 -20.22
C GLU A 79 14.73 -13.90 -21.26
N ARG A 80 13.42 -14.07 -21.32
CA ARG A 80 12.79 -14.92 -22.32
C ARG A 80 13.06 -14.43 -23.74
N LYS A 81 12.92 -13.14 -23.99
CA LYS A 81 13.21 -12.52 -25.29
C LYS A 81 14.67 -12.68 -25.69
N GLN A 82 15.58 -12.49 -24.73
CA GLN A 82 17.01 -12.70 -24.98
C GLN A 82 17.33 -14.15 -25.33
N LYS A 83 16.76 -15.11 -24.60
CA LYS A 83 16.92 -16.54 -24.90
C LYS A 83 16.36 -16.90 -26.26
N GLU A 84 15.19 -16.40 -26.62
CA GLU A 84 14.60 -16.61 -27.94
C GLU A 84 15.47 -16.04 -29.05
N GLN A 85 16.03 -14.85 -28.86
CA GLN A 85 16.94 -14.24 -29.84
C GLN A 85 18.26 -15.01 -29.97
N GLU A 86 18.82 -15.48 -28.85
CA GLU A 86 20.03 -16.31 -28.88
C GLU A 86 19.80 -17.68 -29.56
N GLU A 87 18.65 -18.31 -29.30
CA GLU A 87 18.27 -19.54 -29.98
C GLU A 87 18.10 -19.33 -31.50
N LYS A 88 17.42 -18.25 -31.88
CA LYS A 88 17.29 -17.88 -33.28
C LYS A 88 18.63 -17.68 -33.95
N ARG A 89 19.53 -16.93 -33.31
CA ARG A 89 20.87 -16.69 -33.82
C ARG A 89 21.66 -17.99 -33.97
N ARG A 90 21.58 -18.86 -32.98
CA ARG A 90 22.25 -20.15 -32.96
C ARG A 90 21.75 -21.05 -34.11
N ARG A 91 20.42 -21.11 -34.29
CA ARG A 91 19.80 -21.87 -35.40
C ARG A 91 20.20 -21.33 -36.74
N LEU A 92 20.26 -20.01 -36.89
CA LEU A 92 20.72 -19.37 -38.13
C LEU A 92 22.18 -19.66 -38.39
N GLU A 93 23.06 -19.60 -37.39
CA GLU A 93 24.47 -19.93 -37.51
C GLU A 93 24.68 -21.41 -37.88
N GLU A 94 23.94 -22.31 -37.24
CA GLU A 94 23.99 -23.74 -37.57
C GLU A 94 23.49 -24.03 -38.99
N ALA A 95 22.39 -23.38 -39.38
CA ALA A 95 21.85 -23.51 -40.74
C ALA A 95 22.83 -22.97 -41.78
N GLU A 96 23.51 -21.84 -41.47
CA GLU A 96 24.52 -21.29 -42.36
C GLU A 96 25.76 -22.15 -42.49
N LYS A 97 26.23 -22.73 -41.37
CA LYS A 97 27.31 -23.73 -41.37
C LYS A 97 26.98 -24.96 -42.20
N LYS A 98 25.77 -25.48 -42.05
CA LYS A 98 25.27 -26.60 -42.87
C LYS A 98 25.22 -26.23 -44.35
N ARG A 99 24.73 -25.06 -44.66
CA ARG A 99 24.68 -24.54 -46.03
C ARG A 99 26.04 -24.39 -46.63
N GLN A 100 27.01 -23.83 -45.92
CA GLN A 100 28.39 -23.72 -46.37
C GLN A 100 29.07 -25.06 -46.54
N SER A 101 28.82 -25.99 -45.65
CA SER A 101 29.31 -27.36 -45.74
C SER A 101 28.74 -28.09 -46.97
N MET A 102 27.44 -27.91 -47.24
CA MET A 102 26.80 -28.45 -48.44
C MET A 102 27.31 -27.81 -49.71
N MET A 103 27.53 -26.52 -49.73
CA MET A 103 28.11 -25.80 -50.86
C MET A 103 29.54 -26.24 -51.15
N LYS A 104 30.36 -26.44 -50.14
CA LYS A 104 31.73 -27.00 -50.30
C LYS A 104 31.71 -28.40 -50.85
N GLY A 105 30.84 -29.26 -50.32
CA GLY A 105 30.65 -30.62 -50.82
C GLY A 105 30.13 -30.66 -52.25
N SER A 106 29.16 -29.81 -52.57
CA SER A 106 28.63 -29.67 -53.94
C SER A 106 29.66 -29.08 -54.90
N SER A 107 30.47 -28.11 -54.47
CA SER A 107 31.56 -27.53 -55.25
C SER A 107 32.65 -28.55 -55.52
N VAL A 108 33.05 -29.36 -54.56
CA VAL A 108 34.01 -30.44 -54.72
C VAL A 108 33.44 -31.49 -55.63
N SER A 109 32.21 -31.89 -55.45
CA SER A 109 31.51 -32.87 -56.31
C SER A 109 31.40 -32.41 -57.77
N THR A 110 31.11 -31.12 -57.97
CA THR A 110 31.05 -30.50 -59.29
C THR A 110 32.43 -30.42 -59.96
N LYS A 111 33.48 -30.14 -59.24
CA LYS A 111 34.86 -30.20 -59.72
C LYS A 111 35.28 -31.58 -60.09
N ASP A 112 35.01 -32.59 -59.30
CA ASP A 112 35.28 -33.98 -59.60
C ASP A 112 34.50 -34.46 -60.83
N SER A 113 33.23 -34.10 -60.90
CA SER A 113 32.37 -34.41 -62.04
C SER A 113 32.87 -33.75 -63.34
N ASN A 114 33.32 -32.52 -63.30
CA ASN A 114 33.92 -31.80 -64.43
C ASN A 114 35.23 -32.38 -64.79
N HIS A 115 36.04 -32.82 -63.84
CA HIS A 115 37.33 -33.48 -64.11
C HIS A 115 37.14 -34.84 -64.82
N ASP A 116 36.19 -35.63 -64.34
CA ASP A 116 35.83 -36.92 -65.00
C ASP A 116 35.26 -36.72 -66.38
N PHE A 117 34.53 -35.68 -66.63
CA PHE A 117 33.98 -35.36 -67.94
C PHE A 117 35.05 -35.01 -68.97
N HIS A 118 36.10 -34.33 -68.53
CA HIS A 118 37.23 -33.92 -69.40
C HIS A 118 38.27 -35.04 -69.68
N GLU A 119 38.27 -36.02 -68.84
CA GLU A 119 39.08 -37.23 -69.08
C GLU A 119 38.41 -38.17 -70.09
#